data_cc9350f95a9d6799d213cf9551d9104f
#
_entry.id   cc9350f95a9d6799d213cf9551d9104f
#
_cell.length_a   1.000
_cell.length_b   1.000
_cell.length_c   1.000
_cell.angle_alpha   90.00
_cell.angle_beta   90.00
_cell.angle_gamma   90.00
#
_symmetry.space_group_name_H-M   'P 1'
#
loop_
_entity.id
_entity.type
_entity.pdbx_description
1 polymer ?
#
loop_
_entity_poly.entity_id
_entity_poly.type
_entity_poly.pdbx_seq_one_letter_code
_entity_poly.pdbx_strand_id
1 'polypeptide(L)'
;MNHRLIIPFLTGQRRDGLCRIRDIDGNAWDIVDVPDFSETDIRDANEKLRRMGTIYRRLSESVENILNHGLRPVCVAGDCISTLGVLSGLQHAGKEPDRILWLDAHGDFHTWETTQTKYLGGMPLAFLVGRRDRRKKDRDSVTAFTNSVGVRSYPEKRIVLSDARDLDVGEREAIQNSGITICKLEDIFNHLPPDESIYLHFDTDVIDAEGEMPALKYHVKHGPGYADIAQLFRGLRNRKLVAISVSAWHEEMDKDDKTAIACLSLLKELE
;
A
#
# COMPACT_ATOMS: atom_id res chain seq x y z
N MET A 1 -4.36 6.84 19.32
CA MET A 1 -5.69 7.02 18.68
C MET A 1 -5.48 7.06 17.16
N ASN A 2 -6.38 6.44 16.38
CA ASN A 2 -6.30 6.40 14.92
C ASN A 2 -6.96 7.63 14.29
N HIS A 3 -6.38 8.12 13.19
CA HIS A 3 -7.00 9.05 12.27
C HIS A 3 -7.08 8.40 10.89
N ARG A 4 -8.25 8.39 10.27
CA ARG A 4 -8.55 7.57 9.10
C ARG A 4 -8.67 8.40 7.84
N LEU A 5 -8.01 7.96 6.77
CA LEU A 5 -7.98 8.63 5.46
C LEU A 5 -8.48 7.69 4.36
N ILE A 6 -9.30 8.20 3.47
CA ILE A 6 -9.65 7.56 2.19
C ILE A 6 -8.93 8.31 1.08
N ILE A 7 -8.24 7.56 0.22
CA ILE A 7 -7.58 8.05 -0.97
C ILE A 7 -8.28 7.44 -2.19
N PRO A 8 -9.35 8.10 -2.70
CA PRO A 8 -10.21 7.51 -3.72
C PRO A 8 -9.59 7.63 -5.12
N PHE A 9 -8.40 7.07 -5.29
CA PHE A 9 -7.67 7.07 -6.55
C PHE A 9 -7.02 5.71 -6.83
N LEU A 10 -7.04 5.29 -8.10
CA LEU A 10 -6.36 4.13 -8.64
C LEU A 10 -5.47 4.59 -9.79
N THR A 11 -4.16 4.52 -9.65
CA THR A 11 -3.17 4.99 -10.64
C THR A 11 -3.49 6.37 -11.23
N GLY A 12 -3.87 7.30 -10.35
CA GLY A 12 -4.21 8.69 -10.70
C GLY A 12 -5.64 8.91 -11.20
N GLN A 13 -6.47 7.87 -11.31
CA GLN A 13 -7.89 7.95 -11.64
C GLN A 13 -8.74 7.97 -10.38
N ARG A 14 -9.76 8.82 -10.36
CA ARG A 14 -10.71 8.89 -9.26
C ARG A 14 -11.58 7.63 -9.17
N ARG A 15 -11.83 7.19 -7.94
CA ARG A 15 -12.61 6.00 -7.57
C ARG A 15 -13.54 6.33 -6.40
N ASP A 16 -14.61 7.04 -6.69
CA ASP A 16 -15.55 7.53 -5.66
C ASP A 16 -16.27 6.41 -4.90
N GLY A 17 -16.31 5.19 -5.47
CA GLY A 17 -16.85 4.02 -4.78
C GLY A 17 -16.19 3.73 -3.43
N LEU A 18 -14.90 4.05 -3.26
CA LEU A 18 -14.20 3.90 -1.98
C LEU A 18 -14.77 4.83 -0.90
N CYS A 19 -15.38 5.95 -1.25
CA CYS A 19 -15.96 6.87 -0.27
C CYS A 19 -17.13 6.27 0.52
N ARG A 20 -17.74 5.16 0.02
CA ARG A 20 -18.78 4.39 0.72
C ARG A 20 -18.31 3.84 2.07
N ILE A 21 -17.01 3.70 2.28
CA ILE A 21 -16.43 3.33 3.59
C ILE A 21 -16.98 4.21 4.71
N ARG A 22 -17.24 5.50 4.44
CA ARG A 22 -17.81 6.45 5.43
C ARG A 22 -19.21 6.07 5.89
N ASP A 23 -19.97 5.42 5.04
CA ASP A 23 -21.35 5.00 5.33
C ASP A 23 -21.38 3.63 6.01
N ILE A 24 -20.35 2.80 5.76
CA ILE A 24 -20.23 1.42 6.25
C ILE A 24 -19.59 1.40 7.65
N ASP A 25 -18.52 2.18 7.84
CA ASP A 25 -17.78 2.23 9.10
C ASP A 25 -18.33 3.36 9.99
N GLY A 26 -18.64 3.05 11.23
CA GLY A 26 -19.11 4.05 12.20
C GLY A 26 -18.07 5.08 12.65
N ASN A 27 -16.85 5.03 12.12
CA ASN A 27 -15.78 5.98 12.40
C ASN A 27 -15.76 7.14 11.40
N ALA A 28 -15.17 8.27 11.82
CA ALA A 28 -14.91 9.38 10.91
C ALA A 28 -13.75 9.06 9.95
N TRP A 29 -13.96 9.35 8.68
CA TRP A 29 -12.97 9.22 7.62
C TRP A 29 -12.84 10.54 6.86
N ASP A 30 -11.64 11.07 6.76
CA ASP A 30 -11.32 12.21 5.91
C ASP A 30 -10.93 11.73 4.50
N ILE A 31 -11.29 12.52 3.50
CA ILE A 31 -10.96 12.20 2.10
C ILE A 31 -9.77 13.04 1.68
N VAL A 32 -8.72 12.38 1.19
CA VAL A 32 -7.63 13.04 0.48
C VAL A 32 -8.08 13.28 -0.96
N ASP A 33 -8.52 14.51 -1.23
CA ASP A 33 -9.09 14.90 -2.52
C ASP A 33 -8.18 15.85 -3.31
N VAL A 34 -8.24 15.69 -4.64
CA VAL A 34 -7.63 16.58 -5.63
C VAL A 34 -8.72 16.90 -6.66
N PRO A 35 -9.48 17.98 -6.49
CA PRO A 35 -10.69 18.26 -7.26
C PRO A 35 -10.48 18.36 -8.79
N ASP A 36 -9.28 18.76 -9.22
CA ASP A 36 -8.94 18.94 -10.65
C ASP A 36 -8.78 17.62 -11.42
N PHE A 37 -8.77 16.49 -10.73
CA PHE A 37 -8.60 15.18 -11.37
C PHE A 37 -9.95 14.51 -11.58
N SER A 38 -10.36 14.48 -12.85
CA SER A 38 -11.60 13.83 -13.28
C SER A 38 -11.44 12.29 -13.36
N GLU A 39 -12.57 11.59 -13.48
CA GLU A 39 -12.67 10.13 -13.66
C GLU A 39 -12.24 9.63 -15.05
N THR A 40 -11.75 10.50 -15.93
CA THR A 40 -11.36 10.11 -17.29
C THR A 40 -10.26 9.06 -17.28
N ASP A 41 -10.40 8.05 -18.15
CA ASP A 41 -9.38 7.03 -18.34
C ASP A 41 -8.07 7.66 -18.82
N ILE A 42 -7.01 7.47 -18.03
CA ILE A 42 -5.69 7.99 -18.32
C ILE A 42 -4.85 6.86 -18.92
N ARG A 43 -4.53 6.95 -20.21
CA ARG A 43 -3.73 5.95 -20.91
C ARG A 43 -2.24 6.23 -20.84
N ASP A 44 -1.84 7.50 -20.84
CA ASP A 44 -0.44 7.89 -20.80
C ASP A 44 0.17 7.66 -19.41
N ALA A 45 1.24 6.87 -19.36
CA ALA A 45 1.90 6.51 -18.10
C ALA A 45 2.57 7.70 -17.39
N ASN A 46 3.08 8.68 -18.15
CA ASN A 46 3.69 9.87 -17.54
C ASN A 46 2.61 10.77 -16.93
N GLU A 47 1.44 10.85 -17.57
CA GLU A 47 0.30 11.58 -17.01
C GLU A 47 -0.20 10.89 -15.73
N LYS A 48 -0.27 9.55 -15.70
CA LYS A 48 -0.55 8.80 -14.46
C LYS A 48 0.46 9.14 -13.36
N LEU A 49 1.76 9.07 -13.66
CA LEU A 49 2.82 9.41 -12.69
C LEU A 49 2.71 10.86 -12.21
N ARG A 50 2.41 11.82 -13.12
CA ARG A 50 2.23 13.22 -12.76
C ARG A 50 1.06 13.42 -11.80
N ARG A 51 -0.11 12.83 -12.07
CA ARG A 51 -1.29 12.92 -11.21
C ARG A 51 -1.04 12.24 -9.86
N MET A 52 -0.51 11.04 -9.85
CA MET A 52 -0.13 10.34 -8.63
C MET A 52 0.86 11.14 -7.80
N GLY A 53 1.83 11.81 -8.42
CA GLY A 53 2.77 12.70 -7.73
C GLY A 53 2.05 13.81 -6.95
N THR A 54 1.01 14.41 -7.53
CA THR A 54 0.19 15.44 -6.86
C THR A 54 -0.67 14.84 -5.74
N ILE A 55 -1.36 13.73 -6.02
CA ILE A 55 -2.24 13.05 -5.06
C ILE A 55 -1.46 12.60 -3.82
N TYR A 56 -0.34 11.92 -4.04
CA TYR A 56 0.43 11.34 -2.94
C TYR A 56 1.30 12.36 -2.19
N ARG A 57 1.59 13.51 -2.79
CA ARG A 57 2.09 14.67 -2.04
C ARG A 57 1.02 15.17 -1.06
N ARG A 58 -0.22 15.33 -1.51
CA ARG A 58 -1.33 15.73 -0.64
C ARG A 58 -1.56 14.73 0.49
N LEU A 59 -1.46 13.43 0.18
CA LEU A 59 -1.49 12.38 1.19
C LEU A 59 -0.34 12.53 2.19
N SER A 60 0.89 12.78 1.71
CA SER A 60 2.06 12.99 2.56
C SER A 60 1.85 14.16 3.56
N GLU A 61 1.35 15.29 3.07
CA GLU A 61 1.03 16.45 3.92
C GLU A 61 -0.05 16.12 4.98
N SER A 62 -1.07 15.35 4.61
CA SER A 62 -2.11 14.90 5.53
C SER A 62 -1.56 13.96 6.61
N VAL A 63 -0.72 13.00 6.21
CA VAL A 63 -0.08 12.05 7.13
C VAL A 63 0.87 12.76 8.09
N GLU A 64 1.70 13.67 7.60
CA GLU A 64 2.58 14.50 8.42
C GLU A 64 1.78 15.27 9.49
N ASN A 65 0.70 15.93 9.08
CA ASN A 65 -0.17 16.67 9.98
C ASN A 65 -0.78 15.78 11.07
N ILE A 66 -1.28 14.59 10.72
CA ILE A 66 -1.83 13.61 11.66
C ILE A 66 -0.79 13.20 12.70
N LEU A 67 0.43 12.89 12.25
CA LEU A 67 1.53 12.47 13.12
C LEU A 67 2.01 13.60 14.06
N ASN A 68 2.01 14.83 13.58
CA ASN A 68 2.35 16.01 14.39
C ASN A 68 1.33 16.28 15.50
N HIS A 69 0.08 15.81 15.34
CA HIS A 69 -0.94 15.82 16.39
C HIS A 69 -0.93 14.57 17.29
N GLY A 70 0.08 13.71 17.16
CA GLY A 70 0.23 12.51 17.98
C GLY A 70 -0.77 11.39 17.64
N LEU A 71 -1.40 11.44 16.46
CA LEU A 71 -2.34 10.45 15.99
C LEU A 71 -1.66 9.47 15.03
N ARG A 72 -2.22 8.26 14.87
CA ARG A 72 -1.74 7.24 13.95
C ARG A 72 -2.57 7.25 12.67
N PRO A 73 -1.98 7.49 11.49
CA PRO A 73 -2.72 7.43 10.22
C PRO A 73 -3.08 5.99 9.86
N VAL A 74 -4.34 5.80 9.43
CA VAL A 74 -4.87 4.58 8.82
C VAL A 74 -5.46 4.98 7.46
N CYS A 75 -4.86 4.50 6.38
CA CYS A 75 -5.15 4.94 5.02
C CYS A 75 -5.75 3.79 4.22
N VAL A 76 -6.86 4.03 3.50
CA VAL A 76 -7.40 3.11 2.50
C VAL A 76 -7.33 3.80 1.14
N ALA A 77 -6.65 3.18 0.19
CA ALA A 77 -6.40 3.72 -1.14
C ALA A 77 -6.74 2.73 -2.25
N GLY A 78 -6.90 3.20 -3.46
CA GLY A 78 -7.20 2.35 -4.62
C GLY A 78 -6.02 1.51 -5.11
N ASP A 79 -4.78 1.83 -4.72
CA ASP A 79 -3.56 1.12 -5.14
C ASP A 79 -2.43 1.17 -4.11
N CYS A 80 -1.47 0.24 -4.28
CA CYS A 80 -0.29 0.12 -3.42
C CYS A 80 0.69 1.31 -3.57
N ILE A 81 0.62 2.10 -4.66
CA ILE A 81 1.53 3.23 -4.88
C ILE A 81 1.30 4.35 -3.85
N SER A 82 0.09 4.40 -3.27
CA SER A 82 -0.25 5.32 -2.18
C SER A 82 0.69 5.21 -0.96
N THR A 83 1.32 4.05 -0.77
CA THR A 83 2.34 3.82 0.27
C THR A 83 3.47 4.84 0.23
N LEU A 84 3.86 5.31 -0.98
CA LEU A 84 4.89 6.32 -1.12
C LEU A 84 4.47 7.64 -0.45
N GLY A 85 3.20 8.01 -0.56
CA GLY A 85 2.66 9.20 0.12
C GLY A 85 2.66 9.06 1.64
N VAL A 86 2.23 7.88 2.16
CA VAL A 86 2.23 7.62 3.60
C VAL A 86 3.65 7.63 4.15
N LEU A 87 4.58 6.93 3.50
CA LEU A 87 5.98 6.84 3.92
C LEU A 87 6.72 8.19 3.79
N SER A 88 6.36 9.02 2.80
CA SER A 88 6.84 10.40 2.70
C SER A 88 6.39 11.23 3.90
N GLY A 89 5.11 11.15 4.30
CA GLY A 89 4.60 11.86 5.48
C GLY A 89 5.26 11.41 6.77
N LEU A 90 5.55 10.11 6.92
CA LEU A 90 6.34 9.58 8.05
C LEU A 90 7.75 10.17 8.08
N GLN A 91 8.40 10.31 6.90
CA GLN A 91 9.73 10.94 6.80
C GLN A 91 9.70 12.41 7.17
N HIS A 92 8.71 13.17 6.71
CA HIS A 92 8.58 14.59 7.01
C HIS A 92 8.30 14.84 8.51
N ALA A 93 7.49 13.98 9.13
CA ALA A 93 7.22 14.04 10.56
C ALA A 93 8.37 13.51 11.45
N GLY A 94 9.48 13.01 10.87
CA GLY A 94 10.57 12.36 11.62
C GLY A 94 10.16 11.09 12.36
N LYS A 95 9.18 10.36 11.81
CA LYS A 95 8.60 9.12 12.35
C LYS A 95 8.83 7.92 11.43
N GLU A 96 9.98 7.88 10.76
CA GLU A 96 10.34 6.76 9.87
C GLU A 96 10.27 5.43 10.63
N PRO A 97 9.63 4.39 10.04
CA PRO A 97 9.56 3.08 10.66
C PRO A 97 10.91 2.35 10.62
N ASP A 98 11.17 1.54 11.63
CA ASP A 98 12.31 0.63 11.64
C ASP A 98 12.08 -0.53 10.68
N ARG A 99 10.83 -1.01 10.56
CA ARG A 99 10.40 -2.06 9.63
C ARG A 99 9.19 -1.62 8.80
N ILE A 100 9.17 -2.07 7.55
CA ILE A 100 8.05 -1.96 6.63
C ILE A 100 7.56 -3.39 6.39
N LEU A 101 6.43 -3.74 6.99
CA LEU A 101 5.74 -5.00 6.74
C LEU A 101 4.82 -4.81 5.55
N TRP A 102 5.09 -5.53 4.47
CA TRP A 102 4.34 -5.51 3.22
C TRP A 102 3.64 -6.86 3.06
N LEU A 103 2.31 -6.88 3.24
CA LEU A 103 1.47 -8.05 3.05
C LEU A 103 0.85 -7.98 1.66
N ASP A 104 1.19 -8.91 0.79
CA ASP A 104 0.80 -8.88 -0.62
C ASP A 104 0.97 -10.26 -1.26
N ALA A 105 0.08 -10.64 -2.16
CA ALA A 105 0.25 -11.84 -2.99
C ALA A 105 1.33 -11.67 -4.07
N HIS A 106 1.67 -10.42 -4.39
CA HIS A 106 2.61 -10.02 -5.43
C HIS A 106 3.92 -9.48 -4.84
N GLY A 107 4.87 -9.15 -5.70
CA GLY A 107 6.15 -8.60 -5.27
C GLY A 107 6.18 -7.09 -5.24
N ASP A 108 5.35 -6.44 -6.05
CA ASP A 108 5.33 -4.99 -6.25
C ASP A 108 6.72 -4.38 -6.57
N PHE A 109 7.60 -5.21 -7.14
CA PHE A 109 9.03 -4.94 -7.30
C PHE A 109 9.48 -4.79 -8.75
N HIS A 110 8.53 -4.60 -9.66
CA HIS A 110 8.81 -4.34 -11.07
C HIS A 110 9.41 -2.95 -11.32
N THR A 111 10.21 -2.88 -12.37
CA THR A 111 10.56 -1.63 -13.07
C THR A 111 9.97 -1.67 -14.48
N TRP A 112 10.11 -0.60 -15.25
CA TRP A 112 9.69 -0.59 -16.66
C TRP A 112 10.39 -1.66 -17.50
N GLU A 113 11.60 -2.08 -17.11
CA GLU A 113 12.37 -3.12 -17.82
C GLU A 113 11.86 -4.52 -17.51
N THR A 114 11.33 -4.77 -16.31
CA THR A 114 10.93 -6.13 -15.88
C THR A 114 9.43 -6.39 -16.04
N THR A 115 8.58 -5.36 -16.02
CA THR A 115 7.14 -5.53 -16.14
C THR A 115 6.72 -5.92 -17.55
N GLN A 116 5.84 -6.92 -17.67
CA GLN A 116 5.23 -7.33 -18.93
C GLN A 116 4.00 -6.48 -19.26
N THR A 117 3.21 -6.13 -18.25
CA THR A 117 1.92 -5.42 -18.39
C THR A 117 2.04 -3.91 -18.46
N LYS A 118 3.18 -3.35 -18.05
CA LYS A 118 3.39 -1.91 -17.85
C LYS A 118 2.45 -1.31 -16.79
N TYR A 119 1.89 -2.16 -15.93
CA TYR A 119 1.02 -1.72 -14.85
C TYR A 119 1.82 -1.12 -13.71
N LEU A 120 1.50 0.12 -13.36
CA LEU A 120 2.21 0.86 -12.30
C LEU A 120 1.98 0.28 -10.91
N GLY A 121 0.83 -0.38 -10.69
CA GLY A 121 0.51 -0.98 -9.40
C GLY A 121 1.51 -2.06 -8.95
N GLY A 122 2.20 -2.74 -9.86
CA GLY A 122 3.24 -3.71 -9.54
C GLY A 122 4.65 -3.13 -9.35
N MET A 123 4.79 -1.81 -9.08
CA MET A 123 6.10 -1.14 -9.00
C MET A 123 6.40 -0.41 -7.68
N PRO A 124 5.46 -0.22 -6.75
CA PRO A 124 5.65 0.72 -5.65
C PRO A 124 6.81 0.36 -4.72
N LEU A 125 7.02 -0.93 -4.45
CA LEU A 125 8.13 -1.36 -3.59
C LEU A 125 9.49 -1.10 -4.26
N ALA A 126 9.60 -1.31 -5.59
CA ALA A 126 10.81 -0.94 -6.33
C ALA A 126 11.06 0.58 -6.29
N PHE A 127 10.02 1.39 -6.44
CA PHE A 127 10.13 2.84 -6.32
C PHE A 127 10.63 3.25 -4.93
N LEU A 128 10.06 2.62 -3.90
CA LEU A 128 10.35 2.89 -2.50
C LEU A 128 11.82 2.62 -2.12
N VAL A 129 12.39 1.51 -2.58
CA VAL A 129 13.79 1.19 -2.28
C VAL A 129 14.80 1.87 -3.23
N GLY A 130 14.31 2.70 -4.13
CA GLY A 130 15.17 3.45 -5.04
C GLY A 130 15.67 2.65 -6.24
N ARG A 131 15.05 1.50 -6.53
CA ARG A 131 15.33 0.73 -7.74
C ARG A 131 14.92 1.50 -8.98
N ARG A 132 15.80 1.56 -9.99
CA ARG A 132 15.60 2.39 -11.18
C ARG A 132 16.01 1.63 -12.44
N ASP A 133 15.33 1.95 -13.55
CA ASP A 133 15.64 1.44 -14.86
C ASP A 133 16.99 1.95 -15.38
N ARG A 134 17.65 1.18 -16.25
CA ARG A 134 18.86 1.60 -16.94
C ARG A 134 18.56 2.65 -17.98
N ARG A 135 17.41 2.52 -18.66
CA ARG A 135 16.98 3.48 -19.68
C ARG A 135 16.71 4.85 -19.05
N LYS A 136 17.42 5.87 -19.52
CA LYS A 136 17.40 7.22 -18.94
C LYS A 136 15.98 7.79 -18.82
N LYS A 137 15.16 7.69 -19.88
CA LYS A 137 13.79 8.23 -19.91
C LYS A 137 12.93 7.64 -18.79
N ASP A 138 12.98 6.34 -18.62
CA ASP A 138 12.16 5.62 -17.65
C ASP A 138 12.64 5.92 -16.22
N ARG A 139 13.96 5.94 -15.99
CA ARG A 139 14.58 6.36 -14.74
C ARG A 139 14.20 7.79 -14.35
N ASP A 140 14.28 8.72 -15.31
CA ASP A 140 14.00 10.13 -15.06
C ASP A 140 12.51 10.35 -14.72
N SER A 141 11.58 9.63 -15.37
CA SER A 141 10.14 9.72 -15.07
C SER A 141 9.81 9.24 -13.67
N VAL A 142 10.38 8.11 -13.24
CA VAL A 142 10.20 7.59 -11.87
C VAL A 142 10.85 8.53 -10.84
N THR A 143 12.03 9.06 -11.15
CA THR A 143 12.71 10.03 -10.27
C THR A 143 11.89 11.31 -10.11
N ALA A 144 11.33 11.84 -11.20
CA ALA A 144 10.46 13.00 -11.16
C ALA A 144 9.20 12.73 -10.30
N PHE A 145 8.62 11.54 -10.43
CA PHE A 145 7.48 11.11 -9.64
C PHE A 145 7.82 11.03 -8.14
N THR A 146 8.86 10.29 -7.75
CA THR A 146 9.25 10.15 -6.33
C THR A 146 9.64 11.49 -5.71
N ASN A 147 10.30 12.37 -6.46
CA ASN A 147 10.59 13.74 -6.03
C ASN A 147 9.31 14.58 -5.87
N SER A 148 8.32 14.40 -6.75
CA SER A 148 7.03 15.07 -6.64
C SER A 148 6.28 14.66 -5.39
N VAL A 149 6.31 13.37 -5.03
CA VAL A 149 5.72 12.87 -3.76
C VAL A 149 6.52 13.37 -2.55
N GLY A 150 7.83 13.58 -2.69
CA GLY A 150 8.74 13.97 -1.62
C GLY A 150 9.31 12.78 -0.84
N VAL A 151 9.18 11.56 -1.35
CA VAL A 151 9.66 10.36 -0.67
C VAL A 151 11.13 10.09 -0.96
N ARG A 152 11.92 9.87 0.08
CA ARG A 152 13.30 9.36 0.00
C ARG A 152 13.28 7.83 0.03
N SER A 153 14.28 7.22 -0.62
CA SER A 153 14.37 5.75 -0.65
C SER A 153 14.62 5.17 0.74
N TYR A 154 13.97 4.04 1.01
CA TYR A 154 14.19 3.23 2.20
C TYR A 154 15.22 2.13 1.92
N PRO A 155 16.05 1.77 2.91
CA PRO A 155 16.93 0.62 2.78
C PRO A 155 16.14 -0.68 2.62
N GLU A 156 16.51 -1.52 1.63
CA GLU A 156 15.85 -2.80 1.36
C GLU A 156 15.75 -3.70 2.61
N LYS A 157 16.76 -3.70 3.46
CA LYS A 157 16.80 -4.46 4.72
C LYS A 157 15.70 -4.11 5.74
N ARG A 158 15.01 -2.98 5.56
CA ARG A 158 13.85 -2.61 6.39
C ARG A 158 12.57 -3.29 5.93
N ILE A 159 12.56 -3.86 4.72
CA ILE A 159 11.37 -4.44 4.11
C ILE A 159 11.24 -5.90 4.52
N VAL A 160 10.05 -6.25 5.00
CA VAL A 160 9.59 -7.63 5.21
C VAL A 160 8.39 -7.82 4.29
N LEU A 161 8.59 -8.52 3.17
CA LEU A 161 7.57 -8.86 2.20
C LEU A 161 7.02 -10.24 2.56
N SER A 162 5.75 -10.32 2.88
CA SER A 162 5.13 -11.57 3.30
C SER A 162 4.09 -12.05 2.31
N ASP A 163 4.19 -13.34 2.05
CA ASP A 163 3.26 -14.16 1.28
C ASP A 163 3.22 -13.87 -0.22
N ALA A 164 4.22 -13.18 -0.74
CA ALA A 164 4.37 -12.95 -2.17
C ALA A 164 4.59 -14.28 -2.90
N ARG A 165 3.50 -14.80 -3.52
CA ARG A 165 3.44 -16.12 -4.14
C ARG A 165 3.28 -16.07 -5.66
N ASP A 166 2.76 -14.96 -6.19
CA ASP A 166 2.65 -14.71 -7.63
C ASP A 166 3.70 -13.70 -8.08
N LEU A 167 4.87 -14.22 -8.41
CA LEU A 167 6.03 -13.43 -8.82
C LEU A 167 6.41 -13.77 -10.26
N ASP A 168 6.42 -12.78 -11.13
CA ASP A 168 7.00 -12.87 -12.47
C ASP A 168 8.50 -13.19 -12.41
N VAL A 169 9.02 -13.84 -13.46
CA VAL A 169 10.43 -14.30 -13.49
C VAL A 169 11.43 -13.17 -13.20
N GLY A 170 11.29 -12.01 -13.86
CA GLY A 170 12.22 -10.88 -13.67
C GLY A 170 12.06 -10.19 -12.31
N GLU A 171 10.88 -10.24 -11.73
CA GLU A 171 10.61 -9.74 -10.39
C GLU A 171 11.18 -10.66 -9.32
N ARG A 172 10.95 -11.97 -9.44
CA ARG A 172 11.52 -12.99 -8.56
C ARG A 172 13.03 -12.89 -8.47
N GLU A 173 13.71 -12.83 -9.61
CA GLU A 173 15.16 -12.67 -9.68
C GLU A 173 15.62 -11.37 -9.00
N ALA A 174 14.89 -10.29 -9.22
CA ALA A 174 15.20 -9.00 -8.63
C ALA A 174 15.11 -9.01 -7.10
N ILE A 175 14.05 -9.62 -6.56
CA ILE A 175 13.84 -9.73 -5.11
C ILE A 175 14.90 -10.65 -4.50
N GLN A 176 15.20 -11.79 -5.12
CA GLN A 176 16.22 -12.71 -4.64
C GLN A 176 17.63 -12.09 -4.56
N ASN A 177 17.92 -11.13 -5.44
CA ASN A 177 19.18 -10.37 -5.46
C ASN A 177 19.14 -9.07 -4.66
N SER A 178 18.07 -8.83 -3.90
CA SER A 178 17.91 -7.66 -3.04
C SER A 178 18.19 -7.96 -1.58
N GLY A 179 18.17 -6.91 -0.75
CA GLY A 179 18.23 -7.03 0.70
C GLY A 179 16.85 -7.17 1.37
N ILE A 180 15.79 -7.40 0.60
CA ILE A 180 14.43 -7.58 1.11
C ILE A 180 14.29 -8.94 1.78
N THR A 181 13.70 -8.99 2.96
CA THR A 181 13.33 -10.25 3.61
C THR A 181 12.00 -10.74 3.04
N ILE A 182 11.99 -11.96 2.47
CA ILE A 182 10.74 -12.63 2.10
C ILE A 182 10.45 -13.70 3.15
N CYS A 183 9.22 -13.76 3.62
CA CYS A 183 8.78 -14.80 4.57
C CYS A 183 7.32 -15.19 4.31
N LYS A 184 6.92 -16.31 4.91
CA LYS A 184 5.51 -16.68 5.02
C LYS A 184 4.85 -15.95 6.17
N LEU A 185 3.51 -15.93 6.18
CA LEU A 185 2.72 -15.28 7.22
C LEU A 185 3.10 -15.75 8.63
N GLU A 186 3.30 -17.05 8.82
CA GLU A 186 3.65 -17.69 10.10
C GLU A 186 5.00 -17.25 10.65
N ASP A 187 5.92 -16.79 9.80
CA ASP A 187 7.28 -16.41 10.16
C ASP A 187 7.46 -14.91 10.40
N ILE A 188 6.45 -14.09 10.16
CA ILE A 188 6.53 -12.62 10.20
C ILE A 188 7.17 -12.12 11.50
N PHE A 189 6.75 -12.66 12.65
CA PHE A 189 7.26 -12.20 13.95
C PHE A 189 8.73 -12.51 14.19
N ASN A 190 9.33 -13.45 13.45
CA ASN A 190 10.75 -13.73 13.49
C ASN A 190 11.58 -12.57 12.87
N HIS A 191 10.95 -11.76 12.02
CA HIS A 191 11.56 -10.64 11.29
C HIS A 191 11.16 -9.26 11.80
N LEU A 192 10.30 -9.21 12.82
CA LEU A 192 9.82 -7.98 13.46
C LEU A 192 10.26 -7.96 14.93
N PRO A 193 11.43 -7.42 15.28
CA PRO A 193 11.86 -7.26 16.67
C PRO A 193 10.82 -6.51 17.52
N PRO A 194 10.62 -6.89 18.79
CA PRO A 194 9.56 -6.33 19.63
C PRO A 194 9.59 -4.82 19.82
N ASP A 195 10.78 -4.24 19.87
CA ASP A 195 11.00 -2.83 20.20
C ASP A 195 11.00 -1.93 18.92
N GLU A 196 11.04 -2.53 17.73
CA GLU A 196 11.06 -1.79 16.48
C GLU A 196 9.68 -1.26 16.10
N SER A 197 9.67 -0.05 15.53
CA SER A 197 8.49 0.57 14.96
C SER A 197 8.16 0.00 13.57
N ILE A 198 6.87 -0.21 13.30
CA ILE A 198 6.40 -0.90 12.11
C ILE A 198 5.45 0.00 11.33
N TYR A 199 5.69 0.16 10.03
CA TYR A 199 4.66 0.55 9.08
C TYR A 199 4.07 -0.72 8.47
N LEU A 200 2.74 -0.85 8.49
CA LEU A 200 2.00 -1.94 7.89
C LEU A 200 1.38 -1.49 6.56
N HIS A 201 1.77 -2.12 5.46
CA HIS A 201 1.03 -2.13 4.21
C HIS A 201 0.29 -3.46 4.06
N PHE A 202 -1.00 -3.37 3.79
CA PHE A 202 -1.88 -4.51 3.60
C PHE A 202 -2.56 -4.40 2.23
N ASP A 203 -2.05 -5.13 1.23
CA ASP A 203 -2.83 -5.40 0.03
C ASP A 203 -3.85 -6.49 0.34
N THR A 204 -5.11 -6.21 0.04
CA THR A 204 -6.20 -7.14 0.37
C THR A 204 -6.13 -8.43 -0.43
N ASP A 205 -5.41 -8.48 -1.55
CA ASP A 205 -5.25 -9.66 -2.38
C ASP A 205 -4.29 -10.71 -1.82
N VAL A 206 -3.55 -10.38 -0.74
CA VAL A 206 -2.81 -11.38 0.03
C VAL A 206 -3.73 -12.49 0.54
N ILE A 207 -5.02 -12.17 0.74
CA ILE A 207 -6.01 -13.11 1.28
C ILE A 207 -6.52 -14.06 0.18
N ASP A 208 -6.61 -15.34 0.52
CA ASP A 208 -7.35 -16.34 -0.26
C ASP A 208 -8.69 -16.65 0.43
N ALA A 209 -9.65 -15.78 0.27
CA ALA A 209 -10.95 -15.84 0.94
C ALA A 209 -12.08 -15.30 0.03
N GLU A 210 -12.27 -15.90 -1.15
CA GLU A 210 -13.34 -15.50 -2.08
C GLU A 210 -14.75 -15.53 -1.42
N GLY A 211 -14.93 -16.38 -0.41
CA GLY A 211 -16.19 -16.47 0.33
C GLY A 211 -16.48 -15.24 1.17
N GLU A 212 -15.50 -14.70 1.85
CA GLU A 212 -15.60 -13.54 2.75
C GLU A 212 -15.35 -12.23 2.04
N MET A 213 -14.46 -12.23 1.03
CA MET A 213 -14.02 -11.04 0.28
C MET A 213 -14.12 -11.26 -1.24
N PRO A 214 -15.33 -11.30 -1.82
CA PRO A 214 -15.52 -11.68 -3.21
C PRO A 214 -15.04 -10.64 -4.24
N ALA A 215 -14.76 -9.42 -3.83
CA ALA A 215 -14.35 -8.33 -4.70
C ALA A 215 -12.84 -8.03 -4.65
N LEU A 216 -11.99 -9.00 -4.24
CA LEU A 216 -10.55 -8.82 -4.27
C LEU A 216 -10.03 -8.55 -5.69
N LYS A 217 -9.09 -7.61 -5.81
CA LYS A 217 -8.33 -7.38 -7.05
C LYS A 217 -7.23 -8.43 -7.15
N TYR A 218 -7.00 -8.90 -8.38
CA TYR A 218 -5.84 -9.78 -8.68
C TYR A 218 -5.70 -10.99 -7.73
N HIS A 219 -6.83 -11.54 -7.29
CA HIS A 219 -6.87 -12.67 -6.35
C HIS A 219 -5.95 -13.82 -6.77
N VAL A 220 -5.12 -14.28 -5.86
CA VAL A 220 -4.18 -15.39 -6.03
C VAL A 220 -4.52 -16.49 -5.03
N LYS A 221 -4.69 -17.74 -5.54
CA LYS A 221 -5.01 -18.91 -4.71
C LYS A 221 -3.83 -19.35 -3.83
N HIS A 222 -4.16 -20.17 -2.83
CA HIS A 222 -3.19 -20.80 -1.91
C HIS A 222 -2.49 -19.81 -0.97
N GLY A 223 -3.14 -18.70 -0.66
CA GLY A 223 -2.71 -17.73 0.34
C GLY A 223 -3.35 -17.96 1.72
N PRO A 224 -3.07 -17.07 2.67
CA PRO A 224 -3.71 -17.10 3.97
C PRO A 224 -5.20 -16.80 3.86
N GLY A 225 -5.99 -17.47 4.69
CA GLY A 225 -7.41 -17.18 4.81
C GLY A 225 -7.68 -15.93 5.66
N TYR A 226 -8.95 -15.51 5.68
CA TYR A 226 -9.41 -14.38 6.49
C TYR A 226 -9.02 -14.53 7.99
N ALA A 227 -9.21 -15.73 8.55
CA ALA A 227 -8.89 -16.01 9.96
C ALA A 227 -7.38 -15.89 10.28
N ASP A 228 -6.52 -16.25 9.33
CA ASP A 228 -5.07 -16.16 9.49
C ASP A 228 -4.62 -14.70 9.56
N ILE A 229 -5.15 -13.84 8.68
CA ILE A 229 -4.88 -12.40 8.72
C ILE A 229 -5.44 -11.76 9.98
N ALA A 230 -6.64 -12.14 10.42
CA ALA A 230 -7.21 -11.66 11.67
C ALA A 230 -6.32 -12.05 12.90
N GLN A 231 -5.78 -13.26 12.89
CA GLN A 231 -4.84 -13.70 13.92
C GLN A 231 -3.52 -12.92 13.90
N LEU A 232 -2.96 -12.68 12.72
CA LEU A 232 -1.78 -11.84 12.54
C LEU A 232 -2.03 -10.43 13.09
N PHE A 233 -3.16 -9.82 12.73
CA PHE A 233 -3.49 -8.46 13.15
C PHE A 233 -3.67 -8.35 14.67
N ARG A 234 -4.30 -9.33 15.31
CA ARG A 234 -4.33 -9.42 16.79
C ARG A 234 -2.93 -9.48 17.40
N GLY A 235 -2.00 -10.21 16.76
CA GLY A 235 -0.60 -10.25 17.20
C GLY A 235 0.13 -8.91 17.00
N LEU A 236 -0.22 -8.14 15.95
CA LEU A 236 0.36 -6.83 15.69
C LEU A 236 -0.23 -5.71 16.54
N ARG A 237 -1.40 -5.89 17.14
CA ARG A 237 -2.11 -4.90 17.97
C ARG A 237 -1.23 -4.28 19.06
N ASN A 238 -0.39 -5.10 19.70
CA ASN A 238 0.48 -4.69 20.80
C ASN A 238 1.87 -4.23 20.32
N ARG A 239 2.07 -4.14 19.00
CA ARG A 239 3.33 -3.68 18.40
C ARG A 239 3.28 -2.17 18.15
N LYS A 240 4.44 -1.58 18.00
CA LYS A 240 4.57 -0.14 17.73
C LYS A 240 4.26 0.18 16.25
N LEU A 241 2.97 0.08 15.89
CA LEU A 241 2.51 0.47 14.55
C LEU A 241 2.47 2.00 14.43
N VAL A 242 3.28 2.56 13.53
CA VAL A 242 3.37 4.02 13.30
C VAL A 242 2.37 4.51 12.26
N ALA A 243 2.02 3.69 11.29
CA ALA A 243 0.97 3.93 10.30
C ALA A 243 0.50 2.60 9.68
N ILE A 244 -0.69 2.63 9.09
CA ILE A 244 -1.29 1.51 8.38
C ILE A 244 -1.79 2.03 7.03
N SER A 245 -1.53 1.29 5.95
CA SER A 245 -2.17 1.51 4.65
C SER A 245 -2.77 0.23 4.10
N VAL A 246 -3.85 0.39 3.36
CA VAL A 246 -4.57 -0.70 2.70
C VAL A 246 -4.67 -0.38 1.22
N SER A 247 -4.31 -1.33 0.37
CA SER A 247 -4.69 -1.33 -1.04
C SER A 247 -6.05 -2.01 -1.16
N ALA A 248 -7.02 -1.25 -1.66
CA ALA A 248 -8.42 -1.64 -1.63
C ALA A 248 -8.78 -2.64 -2.73
N TRP A 249 -9.91 -3.24 -2.54
CA TRP A 249 -10.63 -4.14 -3.44
C TRP A 249 -11.26 -3.41 -4.65
N HIS A 250 -11.96 -4.17 -5.51
CA HIS A 250 -12.80 -3.62 -6.57
C HIS A 250 -14.13 -3.11 -5.99
N GLU A 251 -14.19 -1.84 -5.62
CA GLU A 251 -15.35 -1.22 -4.97
C GLU A 251 -16.61 -1.27 -5.85
N GLU A 252 -16.47 -1.20 -7.17
CA GLU A 252 -17.55 -1.30 -8.14
C GLU A 252 -18.14 -2.72 -8.27
N MET A 253 -17.39 -3.74 -7.84
CA MET A 253 -17.82 -5.14 -7.84
C MET A 253 -18.37 -5.60 -6.49
N ASP A 254 -18.11 -4.84 -5.44
CA ASP A 254 -18.53 -5.13 -4.05
C ASP A 254 -19.95 -4.63 -3.80
N LYS A 255 -20.93 -5.30 -4.44
CA LYS A 255 -22.33 -4.84 -4.48
C LYS A 255 -22.99 -4.76 -3.11
N ASP A 256 -22.66 -5.69 -2.22
CA ASP A 256 -23.24 -5.81 -0.88
C ASP A 256 -22.29 -5.29 0.20
N ASP A 257 -21.26 -4.54 -0.17
CA ASP A 257 -20.20 -4.06 0.73
C ASP A 257 -19.49 -5.16 1.54
N LYS A 258 -19.61 -6.41 1.09
CA LYS A 258 -19.15 -7.58 1.83
C LYS A 258 -17.63 -7.55 2.02
N THR A 259 -16.89 -7.24 0.96
CA THR A 259 -15.43 -7.12 1.01
C THR A 259 -15.01 -5.92 1.85
N ALA A 260 -15.69 -4.79 1.71
CA ALA A 260 -15.47 -3.60 2.52
C ALA A 260 -15.65 -3.88 4.01
N ILE A 261 -16.78 -4.50 4.39
CA ILE A 261 -17.09 -4.86 5.80
C ILE A 261 -16.05 -5.82 6.35
N ALA A 262 -15.65 -6.84 5.57
CA ALA A 262 -14.63 -7.79 5.99
C ALA A 262 -13.27 -7.10 6.20
N CYS A 263 -12.84 -6.26 5.27
CA CYS A 263 -11.60 -5.49 5.39
C CYS A 263 -11.61 -4.55 6.62
N LEU A 264 -12.70 -3.81 6.81
CA LEU A 264 -12.86 -2.92 7.98
C LEU A 264 -12.87 -3.70 9.30
N SER A 265 -13.43 -4.91 9.30
CA SER A 265 -13.41 -5.80 10.46
C SER A 265 -12.00 -6.30 10.80
N LEU A 266 -11.19 -6.61 9.77
CA LEU A 266 -9.77 -6.92 9.95
C LEU A 266 -9.01 -5.74 10.55
N LEU A 267 -9.23 -4.52 10.05
CA LEU A 267 -8.56 -3.34 10.59
C LEU A 267 -8.87 -3.08 12.07
N LYS A 268 -10.06 -3.44 12.54
CA LYS A 268 -10.43 -3.36 13.96
C LYS A 268 -9.61 -4.29 14.85
N GLU A 269 -9.09 -5.40 14.31
CA GLU A 269 -8.20 -6.29 15.06
C GLU A 269 -6.84 -5.64 15.39
N LEU A 270 -6.47 -4.55 14.70
CA LEU A 270 -5.26 -3.76 14.97
C LEU A 270 -5.47 -2.65 16.04
N GLU A 271 -6.68 -2.47 16.51
CA GLU A 271 -7.08 -1.47 17.53
C GLU A 271 -7.16 -2.07 18.91
#